data_17297fe2a949d824b7188d68751ba094
#
_entry.id   17297fe2a949d824b7188d68751ba094
#
_cell.length_a   1.000
_cell.length_b   1.000
_cell.length_c   1.000
_cell.angle_alpha   90.00
_cell.angle_beta   90.00
_cell.angle_gamma   90.00
#
_symmetry.space_group_name_H-M   'P 1'
#
loop_
_entity.id
_entity.type
_entity.pdbx_description
1 polymer ?
#
loop_
_entity_poly.entity_id
_entity_poly.type
_entity_poly.pdbx_seq_one_letter_code
_entity_poly.pdbx_strand_id
1 'polypeptide(L)'
;MSKTNYDYIQFANYKDIPNWSVQYVVEEQLGFTKKYPMAKIGSFLKRSKNLVEIQDNVEYKRVSISTIGKGVTVRDTKRGINIGTKKQYIIRKGQFLVSKIDARNGAFGVVPEEADGAIITGNFWAFDVDFNKIAPQYLVLVTQTNQFVSFVEKCSNGTTNRHYLQEDAFLQQAIPL
;
A
#
# COMPACT_ATOMS: atom_id res chain seq x y z
N MET A 1 4.76 49.33 -7.38
CA MET A 1 3.95 48.55 -6.43
C MET A 1 4.64 47.21 -6.26
N SER A 2 5.34 46.99 -5.14
CA SER A 2 6.01 45.71 -4.88
C SER A 2 4.95 44.64 -4.59
N LYS A 3 4.93 43.57 -5.36
CA LYS A 3 4.17 42.37 -5.03
C LYS A 3 4.81 41.73 -3.81
N THR A 4 4.24 41.90 -2.64
CA THR A 4 4.56 41.12 -1.48
C THR A 4 4.14 39.67 -1.77
N ASN A 5 5.11 38.84 -2.08
CA ASN A 5 4.91 37.40 -2.25
C ASN A 5 4.77 36.83 -0.84
N TYR A 6 3.57 36.46 -0.46
CA TYR A 6 3.33 35.77 0.82
C TYR A 6 3.59 34.29 0.60
N ASP A 7 4.82 33.83 0.88
CA ASP A 7 5.26 32.43 0.72
C ASP A 7 4.47 31.40 1.56
N TYR A 8 3.58 31.90 2.44
CA TYR A 8 2.75 31.08 3.33
C TYR A 8 1.29 30.92 2.83
N ILE A 9 0.93 31.52 1.70
CA ILE A 9 -0.39 31.33 1.08
C ILE A 9 -0.24 30.43 -0.13
N GLN A 10 -0.84 29.26 -0.08
CA GLN A 10 -0.92 28.33 -1.21
C GLN A 10 -2.36 28.24 -1.70
N PHE A 11 -2.52 28.30 -3.02
CA PHE A 11 -3.81 28.13 -3.69
C PHE A 11 -3.85 26.75 -4.32
N ALA A 12 -4.88 25.97 -4.01
CA ALA A 12 -5.14 24.68 -4.62
C ALA A 12 -6.51 24.68 -5.27
N ASN A 13 -6.62 24.06 -6.44
CA ASN A 13 -7.90 23.92 -7.11
C ASN A 13 -8.71 22.82 -6.42
N TYR A 14 -9.92 23.11 -6.03
CA TYR A 14 -10.86 22.18 -5.37
C TYR A 14 -10.97 20.83 -6.08
N LYS A 15 -10.97 20.81 -7.41
CA LYS A 15 -11.11 19.58 -8.20
C LYS A 15 -9.88 18.69 -8.18
N ASP A 16 -8.74 19.23 -7.79
CA ASP A 16 -7.45 18.55 -7.83
C ASP A 16 -7.02 18.03 -6.44
N ILE A 17 -7.86 18.25 -5.41
CA ILE A 17 -7.58 17.84 -4.03
C ILE A 17 -8.27 16.50 -3.73
N PRO A 18 -7.57 15.36 -3.83
CA PRO A 18 -8.14 14.04 -3.53
C PRO A 18 -8.33 13.81 -2.02
N ASN A 19 -7.68 14.63 -1.18
CA ASN A 19 -7.78 14.56 0.28
C ASN A 19 -7.78 15.97 0.88
N TRP A 20 -8.83 16.31 1.66
CA TRP A 20 -9.04 17.59 2.29
C TRP A 20 -8.21 17.84 3.56
N SER A 21 -7.21 17.03 3.87
CA SER A 21 -6.34 17.35 4.98
C SER A 21 -5.43 18.53 4.61
N VAL A 22 -5.35 19.52 5.51
CA VAL A 22 -4.44 20.67 5.36
C VAL A 22 -3.00 20.20 5.13
N GLN A 23 -2.62 19.11 5.76
CA GLN A 23 -1.33 18.46 5.64
C GLN A 23 -1.07 17.97 4.21
N TYR A 24 -2.06 17.40 3.54
CA TYR A 24 -1.95 16.99 2.13
C TYR A 24 -1.70 18.17 1.20
N VAL A 25 -2.35 19.30 1.44
CA VAL A 25 -2.27 20.50 0.57
C VAL A 25 -0.96 21.26 0.79
N VAL A 26 -0.47 21.34 2.02
CA VAL A 26 0.71 22.15 2.38
C VAL A 26 2.03 21.42 2.13
N GLU A 27 2.05 20.09 2.18
CA GLU A 27 3.28 19.29 2.15
C GLU A 27 3.61 18.68 0.77
N GLU A 28 3.14 19.26 -0.33
CA GLU A 28 3.58 18.89 -1.69
C GLU A 28 5.12 19.00 -1.87
N GLN A 29 5.79 19.68 -0.91
CA GLN A 29 7.25 19.88 -0.91
C GLN A 29 8.07 18.71 -0.33
N LEU A 30 7.46 17.72 0.35
CA LEU A 30 8.17 16.56 0.92
C LEU A 30 8.17 15.32 0.00
N GLY A 31 7.83 15.51 -1.26
CA GLY A 31 7.84 14.45 -2.27
C GLY A 31 9.24 13.92 -2.60
N PHE A 32 9.29 12.86 -3.39
CA PHE A 32 10.53 12.37 -3.97
C PHE A 32 11.19 13.44 -4.86
N THR A 33 12.52 13.44 -4.89
CA THR A 33 13.24 14.33 -5.81
C THR A 33 12.86 14.07 -7.27
N LYS A 34 12.63 15.15 -8.02
CA LYS A 34 12.34 15.06 -9.47
C LYS A 34 13.60 14.84 -10.33
N LYS A 35 14.73 14.45 -9.71
CA LYS A 35 15.97 14.15 -10.42
C LYS A 35 15.83 12.94 -11.34
N TYR A 36 14.96 12.00 -11.00
CA TYR A 36 14.71 10.78 -11.76
C TYR A 36 13.31 10.81 -12.37
N PRO A 37 13.07 10.06 -13.45
CA PRO A 37 11.72 9.90 -14.00
C PRO A 37 10.76 9.43 -12.92
N MET A 38 9.55 9.94 -12.96
CA MET A 38 8.52 9.62 -11.97
C MET A 38 7.42 8.80 -12.64
N ALA A 39 6.99 7.73 -11.98
CA ALA A 39 5.88 6.91 -12.46
C ALA A 39 4.84 6.68 -11.36
N LYS A 40 3.55 6.73 -11.74
CA LYS A 40 2.47 6.41 -10.82
C LYS A 40 2.51 4.96 -10.42
N ILE A 41 2.28 4.65 -9.15
CA ILE A 41 2.23 3.28 -8.62
C ILE A 41 1.22 2.43 -9.40
N GLY A 42 0.07 2.98 -9.74
CA GLY A 42 -0.95 2.30 -10.56
C GLY A 42 -0.55 2.00 -12.00
N SER A 43 0.59 2.54 -12.51
CA SER A 43 1.09 2.20 -13.84
C SER A 43 1.81 0.85 -13.89
N PHE A 44 2.24 0.31 -12.74
CA PHE A 44 2.94 -0.97 -12.63
C PHE A 44 2.36 -1.91 -11.55
N LEU A 45 1.40 -1.47 -10.74
CA LEU A 45 0.64 -2.32 -9.82
C LEU A 45 -0.82 -2.41 -10.27
N LYS A 46 -1.33 -3.64 -10.40
CA LYS A 46 -2.72 -3.93 -10.69
C LYS A 46 -3.36 -4.73 -9.55
N ARG A 47 -4.49 -4.26 -9.05
CA ARG A 47 -5.19 -4.91 -7.94
C ARG A 47 -5.61 -6.33 -8.30
N SER A 48 -5.17 -7.30 -7.51
CA SER A 48 -5.60 -8.70 -7.58
C SER A 48 -6.75 -8.94 -6.59
N LYS A 49 -7.82 -9.62 -7.04
CA LYS A 49 -9.03 -9.92 -6.24
C LYS A 49 -9.46 -11.39 -6.41
N ASN A 50 -8.52 -12.31 -6.22
CA ASN A 50 -8.81 -13.77 -6.31
C ASN A 50 -9.59 -14.22 -5.08
N LEU A 51 -10.90 -14.08 -5.14
CA LEU A 51 -11.81 -14.45 -4.05
C LEU A 51 -11.84 -15.97 -3.88
N VAL A 52 -11.83 -16.42 -2.63
CA VAL A 52 -12.01 -17.82 -2.22
C VAL A 52 -13.01 -17.91 -1.10
N GLU A 53 -13.87 -18.91 -1.15
CA GLU A 53 -14.73 -19.29 -0.05
C GLU A 53 -14.09 -20.42 0.73
N ILE A 54 -13.83 -20.17 2.02
CA ILE A 54 -13.12 -21.07 2.91
C ILE A 54 -13.97 -22.29 3.23
N GLN A 55 -13.48 -23.47 2.87
CA GLN A 55 -14.10 -24.77 3.16
C GLN A 55 -13.59 -25.34 4.49
N ASP A 56 -14.48 -25.86 5.31
CA ASP A 56 -14.18 -26.25 6.68
C ASP A 56 -13.11 -27.37 6.81
N ASN A 57 -13.05 -28.27 5.83
CA ASN A 57 -12.17 -29.43 5.83
C ASN A 57 -10.81 -29.20 5.10
N VAL A 58 -10.58 -28.00 4.56
CA VAL A 58 -9.35 -27.64 3.85
C VAL A 58 -8.42 -26.85 4.77
N GLU A 59 -7.12 -27.07 4.62
CA GLU A 59 -6.10 -26.30 5.31
C GLU A 59 -5.63 -25.10 4.47
N TYR A 60 -5.47 -23.96 5.14
CA TYR A 60 -5.08 -22.69 4.51
C TYR A 60 -3.87 -22.09 5.22
N LYS A 61 -2.84 -21.76 4.45
CA LYS A 61 -1.74 -20.92 4.93
C LYS A 61 -2.24 -19.49 5.14
N ARG A 62 -1.84 -18.85 6.23
CA ARG A 62 -2.13 -17.44 6.50
C ARG A 62 -0.83 -16.67 6.65
N VAL A 63 -0.81 -15.42 6.23
CA VAL A 63 0.39 -14.58 6.26
C VAL A 63 0.27 -13.44 7.24
N SER A 64 1.42 -12.93 7.63
CA SER A 64 1.61 -11.65 8.31
C SER A 64 2.53 -10.77 7.46
N ILE A 65 2.34 -9.46 7.54
CA ILE A 65 3.28 -8.48 7.02
C ILE A 65 3.92 -7.77 8.22
N SER A 66 5.23 -7.76 8.26
CA SER A 66 5.98 -7.08 9.31
C SER A 66 5.99 -5.57 9.08
N THR A 67 5.84 -4.79 10.14
CA THR A 67 5.81 -3.32 10.10
C THR A 67 7.19 -2.67 9.93
N ILE A 68 8.28 -3.44 9.99
CA ILE A 68 9.66 -2.89 9.96
C ILE A 68 10.43 -3.47 8.76
N GLY A 69 9.78 -3.52 7.58
CA GLY A 69 10.47 -3.94 6.36
C GLY A 69 10.91 -5.43 6.29
N LYS A 70 10.51 -6.27 7.25
CA LYS A 70 10.78 -7.71 7.22
C LYS A 70 9.94 -8.47 6.18
N GLY A 71 9.02 -7.77 5.51
CA GLY A 71 8.23 -8.32 4.43
C GLY A 71 7.11 -9.24 4.87
N VAL A 72 6.71 -10.12 3.95
CA VAL A 72 5.61 -11.09 4.10
C VAL A 72 6.17 -12.42 4.59
N THR A 73 5.55 -13.00 5.61
CA THR A 73 5.92 -14.32 6.14
C THR A 73 4.68 -15.18 6.36
N VAL A 74 4.82 -16.50 6.23
CA VAL A 74 3.77 -17.43 6.63
C VAL A 74 3.65 -17.38 8.16
N ARG A 75 2.48 -17.01 8.65
CA ARG A 75 2.19 -16.93 10.08
C ARG A 75 1.86 -18.29 10.69
N ASP A 76 0.95 -18.99 10.03
CA ASP A 76 0.46 -20.31 10.43
C ASP A 76 -0.32 -20.99 9.30
N THR A 77 -0.69 -22.25 9.53
CA THR A 77 -1.66 -22.99 8.72
C THR A 77 -2.86 -23.32 9.61
N LYS A 78 -4.07 -23.06 9.11
CA LYS A 78 -5.31 -23.37 9.84
C LYS A 78 -6.30 -24.11 8.96
N ARG A 79 -6.99 -25.06 9.59
CA ARG A 79 -8.14 -25.72 9.00
C ARG A 79 -9.30 -24.74 8.88
N GLY A 80 -10.02 -24.76 7.76
CA GLY A 80 -11.05 -23.78 7.42
C GLY A 80 -12.15 -23.64 8.46
N ILE A 81 -12.51 -24.73 9.18
CA ILE A 81 -13.47 -24.69 10.29
C ILE A 81 -13.04 -23.70 11.39
N ASN A 82 -11.73 -23.52 11.59
CA ASN A 82 -11.16 -22.62 12.59
C ASN A 82 -10.93 -21.17 12.06
N ILE A 83 -11.40 -20.88 10.83
CA ILE A 83 -11.29 -19.57 10.19
C ILE A 83 -12.65 -18.90 10.19
N GLY A 84 -12.82 -17.84 10.99
CA GLY A 84 -14.10 -17.16 11.17
C GLY A 84 -14.60 -16.46 9.90
N THR A 85 -13.71 -15.75 9.17
CA THR A 85 -14.10 -15.07 7.94
C THR A 85 -14.01 -16.02 6.76
N LYS A 86 -15.16 -16.42 6.20
CA LYS A 86 -15.23 -17.42 5.13
C LYS A 86 -14.90 -16.86 3.73
N LYS A 87 -15.13 -15.58 3.47
CA LYS A 87 -14.74 -14.95 2.21
C LYS A 87 -13.38 -14.29 2.36
N GLN A 88 -12.38 -14.81 1.66
CA GLN A 88 -11.00 -14.31 1.69
C GLN A 88 -10.42 -14.24 0.27
N TYR A 89 -9.17 -13.83 0.14
CA TYR A 89 -8.48 -13.72 -1.13
C TYR A 89 -7.23 -14.60 -1.13
N ILE A 90 -6.99 -15.32 -2.23
CA ILE A 90 -5.75 -16.08 -2.44
C ILE A 90 -4.68 -15.12 -3.01
N ILE A 91 -3.48 -15.21 -2.45
CA ILE A 91 -2.30 -14.51 -2.94
C ILE A 91 -1.37 -15.46 -3.69
N ARG A 92 -0.54 -14.88 -4.57
CA ARG A 92 0.45 -15.60 -5.36
C ARG A 92 1.85 -15.02 -5.13
N LYS A 93 2.87 -15.88 -5.23
CA LYS A 93 4.27 -15.45 -5.19
C LYS A 93 4.53 -14.29 -6.16
N GLY A 94 5.40 -13.37 -5.76
CA GLY A 94 5.75 -12.21 -6.56
C GLY A 94 4.74 -11.05 -6.50
N GLN A 95 3.51 -11.25 -5.99
CA GLN A 95 2.58 -10.16 -5.76
C GLN A 95 3.09 -9.21 -4.68
N PHE A 96 2.78 -7.92 -4.83
CA PHE A 96 3.05 -6.92 -3.81
C PHE A 96 1.85 -6.85 -2.86
N LEU A 97 2.12 -7.05 -1.56
CA LEU A 97 1.10 -7.11 -0.52
C LEU A 97 1.17 -5.88 0.38
N VAL A 98 0.00 -5.34 0.73
CA VAL A 98 -0.17 -4.13 1.54
C VAL A 98 -1.16 -4.40 2.66
N SER A 99 -0.80 -4.09 3.92
CA SER A 99 -1.77 -3.99 5.01
C SER A 99 -2.41 -2.61 5.01
N LYS A 100 -3.72 -2.52 4.78
CA LYS A 100 -4.43 -1.23 4.76
C LYS A 100 -4.35 -0.47 6.09
N ILE A 101 -4.31 -1.20 7.20
CA ILE A 101 -4.32 -0.64 8.55
C ILE A 101 -2.92 -0.23 8.97
N ASP A 102 -1.91 -1.08 8.65
CA ASP A 102 -0.54 -0.92 9.13
C ASP A 102 0.41 -0.35 8.06
N ALA A 103 -0.11 0.10 6.92
CA ALA A 103 0.68 0.69 5.85
C ALA A 103 1.56 1.85 6.35
N ARG A 104 1.03 2.73 7.20
CA ARG A 104 1.78 3.83 7.84
C ARG A 104 2.95 3.36 8.72
N ASN A 105 2.90 2.11 9.16
CA ASN A 105 3.96 1.47 9.95
C ASN A 105 4.91 0.64 9.06
N GLY A 106 4.84 0.80 7.74
CA GLY A 106 5.70 0.10 6.78
C GLY A 106 5.31 -1.35 6.51
N ALA A 107 4.04 -1.74 6.70
CA ALA A 107 3.55 -3.09 6.43
C ALA A 107 3.30 -3.33 4.94
N PHE A 108 4.39 -3.46 4.20
CA PHE A 108 4.46 -3.78 2.76
C PHE A 108 5.40 -4.95 2.53
N GLY A 109 5.22 -5.68 1.45
CA GLY A 109 6.18 -6.70 1.06
C GLY A 109 5.79 -7.46 -0.20
N VAL A 110 6.75 -8.16 -0.76
CA VAL A 110 6.54 -9.10 -1.85
C VAL A 110 6.21 -10.47 -1.26
N VAL A 111 5.22 -11.14 -1.83
CA VAL A 111 4.82 -12.49 -1.43
C VAL A 111 5.92 -13.47 -1.81
N PRO A 112 6.56 -14.15 -0.84
CA PRO A 112 7.62 -15.11 -1.10
C PRO A 112 7.04 -16.45 -1.58
N GLU A 113 7.92 -17.34 -2.05
CA GLU A 113 7.54 -18.67 -2.59
C GLU A 113 6.76 -19.51 -1.59
N GLU A 114 7.18 -19.52 -0.32
CA GLU A 114 6.55 -20.31 0.74
C GLU A 114 5.11 -19.85 1.08
N ALA A 115 4.78 -18.58 0.74
CA ALA A 115 3.46 -18.00 0.93
C ALA A 115 2.57 -18.09 -0.32
N ASP A 116 3.02 -18.76 -1.40
CA ASP A 116 2.16 -18.98 -2.56
C ASP A 116 0.92 -19.77 -2.19
N GLY A 117 -0.24 -19.33 -2.68
CA GLY A 117 -1.54 -19.90 -2.35
C GLY A 117 -2.07 -19.60 -0.95
N ALA A 118 -1.37 -18.78 -0.16
CA ALA A 118 -1.88 -18.36 1.14
C ALA A 118 -3.10 -17.43 0.99
N ILE A 119 -3.87 -17.32 2.07
CA ILE A 119 -5.07 -16.48 2.13
C ILE A 119 -4.85 -15.21 2.94
N ILE A 120 -5.55 -14.16 2.51
CA ILE A 120 -5.60 -12.86 3.19
C ILE A 120 -7.04 -12.39 3.36
N THR A 121 -7.29 -11.64 4.43
CA THR A 121 -8.56 -10.96 4.66
C THR A 121 -8.70 -9.68 3.84
N GLY A 122 -9.89 -9.08 3.82
CA GLY A 122 -10.14 -7.79 3.19
C GLY A 122 -9.34 -6.60 3.77
N ASN A 123 -8.59 -6.79 4.87
CA ASN A 123 -7.68 -5.78 5.43
C ASN A 123 -6.35 -5.68 4.68
N PHE A 124 -6.10 -6.59 3.76
CA PHE A 124 -4.92 -6.58 2.90
C PHE A 124 -5.30 -6.35 1.44
N TRP A 125 -4.37 -5.77 0.71
CA TRP A 125 -4.41 -5.69 -0.74
C TRP A 125 -3.26 -6.49 -1.33
N ALA A 126 -3.57 -7.29 -2.34
CA ALA A 126 -2.57 -7.91 -3.20
C ALA A 126 -2.59 -7.23 -4.57
N PHE A 127 -1.42 -6.95 -5.12
CA PHE A 127 -1.24 -6.37 -6.43
C PHE A 127 -0.35 -7.24 -7.29
N ASP A 128 -0.75 -7.47 -8.52
CA ASP A 128 0.11 -8.03 -9.56
C ASP A 128 1.11 -6.94 -9.96
N VAL A 129 2.39 -7.31 -10.07
CA VAL A 129 3.50 -6.39 -10.40
C VAL A 129 3.86 -6.56 -11.87
N ASP A 130 3.95 -5.45 -12.60
CA ASP A 130 4.52 -5.44 -13.94
C ASP A 130 6.06 -5.43 -13.85
N PHE A 131 6.64 -6.62 -13.91
CA PHE A 131 8.09 -6.83 -13.80
C PHE A 131 8.91 -6.18 -14.93
N ASN A 132 8.27 -5.80 -16.04
CA ASN A 132 8.94 -5.06 -17.10
C ASN A 132 9.15 -3.58 -16.75
N LYS A 133 8.40 -3.07 -15.76
CA LYS A 133 8.45 -1.67 -15.36
C LYS A 133 9.18 -1.46 -14.03
N ILE A 134 9.10 -2.42 -13.11
CA ILE A 134 9.70 -2.28 -11.79
C ILE A 134 10.18 -3.60 -11.22
N ALA A 135 11.34 -3.60 -10.58
CA ALA A 135 11.77 -4.71 -9.75
C ALA A 135 11.04 -4.67 -8.40
N PRO A 136 10.39 -5.77 -7.96
CA PRO A 136 9.67 -5.79 -6.69
C PRO A 136 10.53 -5.43 -5.48
N GLN A 137 11.81 -5.81 -5.50
CA GLN A 137 12.78 -5.48 -4.45
C GLN A 137 13.01 -3.98 -4.34
N TYR A 138 13.09 -3.27 -5.49
CA TYR A 138 13.20 -1.82 -5.52
C TYR A 138 11.94 -1.17 -4.90
N LEU A 139 10.75 -1.67 -5.25
CA LEU A 139 9.51 -1.17 -4.65
C LEU A 139 9.51 -1.32 -3.14
N VAL A 140 9.96 -2.48 -2.61
CA VAL A 140 10.10 -2.69 -1.16
C VAL A 140 11.06 -1.66 -0.54
N LEU A 141 12.20 -1.38 -1.17
CA LEU A 141 13.14 -0.36 -0.67
C LEU A 141 12.52 1.04 -0.66
N VAL A 142 11.78 1.41 -1.71
CA VAL A 142 11.06 2.69 -1.78
C VAL A 142 10.06 2.82 -0.63
N THR A 143 9.32 1.74 -0.29
CA THR A 143 8.33 1.77 0.81
C THR A 143 8.95 1.98 2.20
N GLN A 144 10.27 1.78 2.35
CA GLN A 144 11.00 2.00 3.61
C GLN A 144 11.53 3.43 3.75
N THR A 145 11.39 4.27 2.73
CA THR A 145 11.85 5.67 2.78
C THR A 145 10.90 6.54 3.62
N ASN A 146 11.44 7.54 4.30
CA ASN A 146 10.63 8.51 5.06
C ASN A 146 9.62 9.23 4.17
N GLN A 147 9.97 9.52 2.92
CA GLN A 147 9.09 10.15 1.94
C GLN A 147 7.87 9.26 1.66
N PHE A 148 8.08 7.95 1.50
CA PHE A 148 6.98 7.02 1.25
C PHE A 148 6.09 6.85 2.49
N VAL A 149 6.67 6.74 3.68
CA VAL A 149 5.92 6.66 4.95
C VAL A 149 5.05 7.90 5.13
N SER A 150 5.61 9.11 4.97
CA SER A 150 4.86 10.36 5.06
C SER A 150 3.72 10.43 4.04
N PHE A 151 3.97 9.95 2.81
CA PHE A 151 2.93 9.84 1.79
C PHE A 151 1.79 8.90 2.23
N VAL A 152 2.12 7.72 2.75
CA VAL A 152 1.12 6.74 3.20
C VAL A 152 0.28 7.28 4.35
N GLU A 153 0.87 8.01 5.28
CA GLU A 153 0.14 8.70 6.36
C GLU A 153 -0.89 9.67 5.80
N LYS A 154 -0.52 10.48 4.81
CA LYS A 154 -1.42 11.43 4.14
C LYS A 154 -2.56 10.76 3.39
N CYS A 155 -2.29 9.62 2.76
CA CYS A 155 -3.28 8.85 2.01
C CYS A 155 -4.14 7.94 2.90
N SER A 156 -3.99 8.04 4.22
CA SER A 156 -4.73 7.22 5.19
C SER A 156 -5.80 8.06 5.89
N ASN A 157 -7.05 7.61 5.82
CA ASN A 157 -8.18 8.26 6.48
C ASN A 157 -8.72 7.40 7.62
N GLY A 158 -9.16 8.03 8.70
CA GLY A 158 -9.79 7.34 9.82
C GLY A 158 -9.82 8.19 11.09
N THR A 159 -10.68 7.82 12.03
CA THR A 159 -10.80 8.47 13.34
C THR A 159 -9.99 7.69 14.40
N THR A 160 -9.29 8.41 15.25
CA THR A 160 -8.58 7.99 16.46
C THR A 160 -7.38 7.05 16.20
N ASN A 161 -7.53 5.73 16.12
CA ASN A 161 -6.39 4.79 16.07
C ASN A 161 -6.35 3.87 14.84
N ARG A 162 -7.36 3.94 13.96
CA ARG A 162 -7.44 3.12 12.74
C ARG A 162 -7.53 4.00 11.52
N HIS A 163 -6.38 4.26 10.92
CA HIS A 163 -6.30 4.93 9.64
C HIS A 163 -6.17 3.87 8.54
N TYR A 164 -7.09 3.91 7.59
CA TYR A 164 -7.06 3.01 6.43
C TYR A 164 -6.46 3.72 5.24
N LEU A 165 -5.43 3.13 4.66
CA LEU A 165 -4.88 3.58 3.39
C LEU A 165 -5.99 3.59 2.32
N GLN A 166 -6.04 4.65 1.51
CA GLN A 166 -7.00 4.78 0.40
C GLN A 166 -6.35 4.26 -0.89
N GLU A 167 -6.99 3.28 -1.55
CA GLU A 167 -6.43 2.58 -2.71
C GLU A 167 -6.15 3.55 -3.87
N ASP A 168 -7.10 4.42 -4.21
CA ASP A 168 -6.95 5.37 -5.31
C ASP A 168 -5.81 6.38 -5.06
N ALA A 169 -5.74 6.92 -3.84
CA ALA A 169 -4.67 7.83 -3.46
C ALA A 169 -3.29 7.13 -3.52
N PHE A 170 -3.21 5.89 -3.06
CA PHE A 170 -1.99 5.07 -3.14
C PHE A 170 -1.56 4.84 -4.59
N LEU A 171 -2.48 4.44 -5.47
CA LEU A 171 -2.17 4.14 -6.87
C LEU A 171 -1.85 5.39 -7.71
N GLN A 172 -2.36 6.57 -7.32
CA GLN A 172 -2.06 7.84 -7.99
C GLN A 172 -0.71 8.44 -7.58
N GLN A 173 -0.12 7.98 -6.47
CA GLN A 173 1.20 8.46 -6.05
C GLN A 173 2.26 8.11 -7.08
N ALA A 174 3.14 9.07 -7.35
CA ALA A 174 4.31 8.88 -8.19
C ALA A 174 5.56 8.60 -7.33
N ILE A 175 6.36 7.65 -7.77
CA ILE A 175 7.67 7.32 -7.21
C ILE A 175 8.74 7.40 -8.29
N PRO A 176 10.02 7.62 -7.95
CA PRO A 176 11.10 7.58 -8.93
C PRO A 176 11.28 6.15 -9.47
N LEU A 177 11.59 6.06 -10.77
CA LEU A 177 11.92 4.83 -11.49
C LEU A 177 13.23 5.02 -12.24
#